data_16809656748894d9613b7555cb54b496
#
_entry.id   16809656748894d9613b7555cb54b496
#
_cell.length_a   1.000
_cell.length_b   1.000
_cell.length_c   1.000
_cell.angle_alpha   90.00
_cell.angle_beta   90.00
_cell.angle_gamma   90.00
#
_symmetry.space_group_name_H-M   'P 1'
#
loop_
_entity.id
_entity.type
_entity.pdbx_description
1 polymer ?
#
loop_
_entity_poly.entity_id
_entity_poly.type
_entity_poly.pdbx_seq_one_letter_code
_entity_poly.pdbx_strand_id
1 'polypeptide(L)'
;PGLYWYHPHGHEYVDMQVSQGQVGAIVVRGGLDDVPGIAGLRERLMVIQNPTIARGQVTSGQYLTPVHRLITVNAQVQPVVDIKPGETQRWRLLNASTERYLSFVLPEGGAEMWQLATDGNSLAQPRRISTIWLAPGQREEVLVRAGSERGSFPLVQEKFNQRPTPYGKQPRVKVATLRVAGAAQTPAPVPTRLVAVRDVRGPDVPIAKRHVIRFTQSPPHF
;
A
#
# COMPACT_ATOMS: atom_id res chain seq x y z
N PRO A 1 -2.31 -7.41 -16.12
CA PRO A 1 -3.28 -7.29 -15.01
C PRO A 1 -2.59 -6.86 -13.73
N GLY A 2 -3.32 -6.14 -12.85
CA GLY A 2 -2.81 -5.68 -11.57
C GLY A 2 -3.19 -4.26 -11.22
N LEU A 3 -2.57 -3.73 -10.17
CA LEU A 3 -2.76 -2.37 -9.69
C LEU A 3 -1.67 -1.45 -10.21
N TYR A 4 -2.07 -0.39 -10.88
CA TYR A 4 -1.24 0.69 -11.40
C TYR A 4 -1.78 2.02 -10.92
N TRP A 5 -1.14 3.13 -11.30
CA TRP A 5 -1.59 4.46 -10.93
C TRP A 5 -1.16 5.50 -11.95
N TYR A 6 -1.78 6.67 -11.88
CA TYR A 6 -1.42 7.83 -12.66
C TYR A 6 -1.20 9.05 -11.76
N HIS A 7 -0.31 9.92 -12.19
CA HIS A 7 -0.04 11.22 -11.56
C HIS A 7 0.54 12.18 -12.61
N PRO A 8 0.46 13.50 -12.39
CA PRO A 8 1.13 14.47 -13.24
C PRO A 8 2.65 14.29 -13.22
N HIS A 9 3.31 14.64 -14.31
CA HIS A 9 4.77 14.55 -14.44
C HIS A 9 5.42 15.86 -14.91
N GLY A 10 4.78 17.01 -14.62
CA GLY A 10 5.37 18.33 -14.87
C GLY A 10 6.55 18.55 -13.93
N HIS A 11 7.77 18.67 -14.49
CA HIS A 11 8.98 18.89 -13.72
C HIS A 11 8.82 20.13 -12.81
N GLU A 12 9.33 20.05 -11.58
CA GLU A 12 9.23 21.06 -10.51
C GLU A 12 7.85 21.17 -9.82
N TYR A 13 6.77 20.64 -10.44
CA TYR A 13 5.41 20.76 -9.92
C TYR A 13 4.80 19.45 -9.44
N VAL A 14 5.46 18.30 -9.68
CA VAL A 14 4.93 16.96 -9.37
C VAL A 14 4.56 16.84 -7.88
N ASP A 15 5.44 17.24 -6.98
CA ASP A 15 5.22 17.14 -5.54
C ASP A 15 3.97 17.92 -5.11
N MET A 16 3.84 19.17 -5.57
CA MET A 16 2.68 20.01 -5.29
C MET A 16 1.40 19.39 -5.82
N GLN A 17 1.40 18.97 -7.10
CA GLN A 17 0.22 18.42 -7.76
C GLN A 17 -0.23 17.10 -7.12
N VAL A 18 0.71 16.20 -6.82
CA VAL A 18 0.42 14.94 -6.13
C VAL A 18 -0.08 15.20 -4.72
N SER A 19 0.55 16.10 -3.98
CA SER A 19 0.12 16.48 -2.62
C SER A 19 -1.29 17.08 -2.59
N GLN A 20 -1.68 17.80 -3.66
CA GLN A 20 -3.02 18.36 -3.84
C GLN A 20 -4.06 17.34 -4.36
N GLY A 21 -3.69 16.07 -4.50
CA GLY A 21 -4.63 15.00 -4.84
C GLY A 21 -4.75 14.68 -6.33
N GLN A 22 -3.87 15.20 -7.19
CA GLN A 22 -3.88 14.87 -8.62
C GLN A 22 -3.26 13.48 -8.85
N VAL A 23 -3.89 12.46 -8.31
CA VAL A 23 -3.47 11.06 -8.39
C VAL A 23 -4.68 10.15 -8.52
N GLY A 24 -4.48 8.97 -9.07
CA GLY A 24 -5.51 7.94 -9.06
C GLY A 24 -4.97 6.55 -9.36
N ALA A 25 -5.75 5.56 -9.02
CA ALA A 25 -5.42 4.17 -9.26
C ALA A 25 -6.00 3.69 -10.59
N ILE A 26 -5.27 2.80 -11.26
CA ILE A 26 -5.69 2.08 -12.47
C ILE A 26 -5.70 0.59 -12.13
N VAL A 27 -6.87 -0.04 -12.22
CA VAL A 27 -7.02 -1.48 -12.03
C VAL A 27 -7.16 -2.16 -13.38
N VAL A 28 -6.16 -2.93 -13.77
CA VAL A 28 -6.20 -3.76 -14.98
C VAL A 28 -6.67 -5.16 -14.59
N ARG A 29 -7.83 -5.56 -15.09
CA ARG A 29 -8.48 -6.84 -14.74
C ARG A 29 -7.79 -8.06 -15.36
N GLY A 30 -8.01 -9.23 -14.76
CA GLY A 30 -7.43 -10.52 -15.16
C GLY A 30 -6.34 -11.00 -14.18
N GLY A 31 -5.66 -12.08 -14.53
CA GLY A 31 -4.61 -12.67 -13.70
C GLY A 31 -5.13 -13.13 -12.34
N LEU A 32 -4.86 -12.38 -11.27
CA LEU A 32 -5.34 -12.71 -9.92
C LEU A 32 -6.87 -12.70 -9.79
N ASP A 33 -7.58 -11.98 -10.66
CA ASP A 33 -9.05 -11.91 -10.62
C ASP A 33 -9.71 -13.28 -10.95
N ASP A 34 -8.98 -14.14 -11.66
CA ASP A 34 -9.45 -15.45 -12.12
C ASP A 34 -8.97 -16.61 -11.22
N VAL A 35 -8.15 -16.32 -10.20
CA VAL A 35 -7.60 -17.34 -9.32
C VAL A 35 -8.65 -17.84 -8.34
N PRO A 36 -8.93 -19.16 -8.27
CA PRO A 36 -9.82 -19.75 -7.27
C PRO A 36 -9.42 -19.37 -5.85
N GLY A 37 -10.39 -18.91 -5.06
CA GLY A 37 -10.14 -18.38 -3.71
C GLY A 37 -9.81 -16.88 -3.66
N ILE A 38 -9.60 -16.24 -4.82
CA ILE A 38 -9.50 -14.77 -4.95
C ILE A 38 -10.68 -14.23 -5.77
N ALA A 39 -11.06 -14.94 -6.81
CA ALA A 39 -12.21 -14.60 -7.65
C ALA A 39 -13.47 -14.38 -6.81
N GLY A 40 -14.15 -13.27 -7.03
CA GLY A 40 -15.40 -12.92 -6.32
C GLY A 40 -15.23 -12.41 -4.88
N LEU A 41 -14.02 -12.33 -4.34
CA LEU A 41 -13.79 -11.68 -3.05
C LEU A 41 -14.14 -10.19 -3.12
N ARG A 42 -14.66 -9.67 -2.01
CA ARG A 42 -14.87 -8.24 -1.87
C ARG A 42 -13.53 -7.50 -1.98
N GLU A 43 -13.47 -6.55 -2.91
CA GLU A 43 -12.28 -5.73 -3.10
C GLU A 43 -12.35 -4.42 -2.32
N ARG A 44 -11.19 -3.95 -1.86
CA ARG A 44 -10.98 -2.62 -1.28
C ARG A 44 -9.84 -1.95 -2.00
N LEU A 45 -10.14 -0.88 -2.72
CA LEU A 45 -9.12 -0.01 -3.30
C LEU A 45 -8.83 1.11 -2.30
N MET A 46 -7.56 1.24 -1.92
CA MET A 46 -7.08 2.21 -0.94
C MET A 46 -5.97 3.05 -1.55
N VAL A 47 -6.27 4.29 -1.88
CA VAL A 47 -5.27 5.30 -2.28
C VAL A 47 -4.85 6.05 -1.03
N ILE A 48 -3.60 5.89 -0.63
CA ILE A 48 -3.06 6.46 0.60
C ILE A 48 -2.23 7.67 0.25
N GLN A 49 -2.51 8.79 0.89
CA GLN A 49 -1.79 10.04 0.71
C GLN A 49 -1.40 10.62 2.07
N ASN A 50 -0.41 11.50 2.07
CA ASN A 50 0.00 12.25 3.26
C ASN A 50 -0.02 13.77 3.00
N PRO A 51 -1.20 14.36 2.79
CA PRO A 51 -1.29 15.79 2.54
C PRO A 51 -0.71 16.59 3.71
N THR A 52 -0.01 17.63 3.38
CA THR A 52 0.43 18.63 4.36
C THR A 52 -0.59 19.76 4.41
N ILE A 53 -1.13 20.03 5.57
CA ILE A 53 -2.10 21.11 5.75
C ILE A 53 -1.44 22.24 6.55
N ALA A 54 -1.32 23.40 5.94
CA ALA A 54 -0.87 24.62 6.57
C ALA A 54 -1.90 25.73 6.35
N ARG A 55 -2.29 26.43 7.42
CA ARG A 55 -3.29 27.52 7.37
C ARG A 55 -4.60 27.13 6.65
N GLY A 56 -5.05 25.90 6.83
CA GLY A 56 -6.27 25.37 6.22
C GLY A 56 -6.18 25.02 4.73
N GLN A 57 -5.00 25.06 4.14
CA GLN A 57 -4.76 24.69 2.74
C GLN A 57 -3.81 23.51 2.63
N VAL A 58 -4.01 22.67 1.60
CA VAL A 58 -3.04 21.64 1.25
C VAL A 58 -1.85 22.31 0.57
N THR A 59 -0.67 22.04 1.06
CA THR A 59 0.59 22.58 0.53
C THR A 59 1.53 21.45 0.14
N SER A 60 2.50 21.75 -0.72
CA SER A 60 3.63 20.86 -0.96
C SER A 60 4.44 20.71 0.33
N GLY A 61 4.60 19.46 0.79
CA GLY A 61 5.02 19.20 2.19
C GLY A 61 6.50 19.26 2.49
N GLN A 62 7.36 19.48 1.51
CA GLN A 62 8.79 19.26 1.66
C GLN A 62 9.47 20.19 2.69
N TYR A 63 8.99 21.38 2.91
CA TYR A 63 9.79 22.43 3.57
C TYR A 63 9.15 23.09 4.78
N LEU A 64 7.99 22.65 5.23
CA LEU A 64 7.26 23.31 6.31
C LEU A 64 7.29 22.47 7.59
N THR A 65 8.08 22.85 8.55
CA THR A 65 8.08 22.31 9.93
C THR A 65 7.37 23.29 10.88
N PRO A 66 6.71 22.84 11.94
CA PRO A 66 6.12 21.53 12.21
C PRO A 66 4.72 21.47 11.60
N VAL A 67 4.50 20.67 10.61
CA VAL A 67 3.23 20.61 9.92
C VAL A 67 2.53 19.32 10.30
N HIS A 68 1.23 19.40 10.57
CA HIS A 68 0.39 18.24 10.80
C HIS A 68 0.28 17.44 9.49
N ARG A 69 1.07 16.38 9.42
CA ARG A 69 1.01 15.44 8.30
C ARG A 69 -0.05 14.42 8.58
N LEU A 70 -1.15 14.54 7.90
CA LEU A 70 -2.20 13.56 7.93
C LEU A 70 -1.81 12.35 7.07
N ILE A 71 -2.34 11.19 7.40
CA ILE A 71 -2.45 10.08 6.46
C ILE A 71 -3.93 9.95 6.13
N THR A 72 -4.24 10.01 4.86
CA THR A 72 -5.59 9.81 4.37
C THR A 72 -5.67 8.52 3.56
N VAL A 73 -6.81 7.86 3.62
CA VAL A 73 -7.16 6.72 2.77
C VAL A 73 -8.40 7.13 1.98
N ASN A 74 -8.29 7.17 0.65
CA ASN A 74 -9.37 7.66 -0.22
C ASN A 74 -9.90 9.04 0.22
N ALA A 75 -8.97 9.97 0.48
CA ALA A 75 -9.23 11.33 0.97
C ALA A 75 -9.91 11.42 2.36
N GLN A 76 -10.07 10.33 3.08
CA GLN A 76 -10.66 10.31 4.44
C GLN A 76 -9.59 10.12 5.51
N VAL A 77 -9.75 10.82 6.63
CA VAL A 77 -8.92 10.65 7.82
C VAL A 77 -9.50 9.53 8.68
N GLN A 78 -8.70 8.51 8.95
CA GLN A 78 -9.06 7.37 9.80
C GLN A 78 -10.42 6.72 9.42
N PRO A 79 -10.67 6.36 8.14
CA PRO A 79 -11.92 5.73 7.75
C PRO A 79 -12.14 4.40 8.46
N VAL A 80 -13.39 3.96 8.47
CA VAL A 80 -13.77 2.62 8.91
C VAL A 80 -13.84 1.68 7.72
N VAL A 81 -13.16 0.55 7.82
CA VAL A 81 -13.20 -0.55 6.85
C VAL A 81 -13.98 -1.70 7.48
N ASP A 82 -15.16 -1.96 6.94
CA ASP A 82 -16.01 -3.03 7.42
C ASP A 82 -15.63 -4.39 6.85
N ILE A 83 -15.57 -5.38 7.73
CA ILE A 83 -15.35 -6.79 7.42
C ILE A 83 -16.18 -7.66 8.38
N LYS A 84 -16.69 -8.80 7.90
CA LYS A 84 -17.38 -9.74 8.77
C LYS A 84 -16.40 -10.70 9.45
N PRO A 85 -16.72 -11.27 10.62
CA PRO A 85 -15.90 -12.32 11.22
C PRO A 85 -15.66 -13.47 10.21
N GLY A 86 -14.42 -13.88 10.01
CA GLY A 86 -14.02 -14.90 9.04
C GLY A 86 -14.03 -14.47 7.57
N GLU A 87 -14.59 -13.31 7.23
CA GLU A 87 -14.56 -12.79 5.85
C GLU A 87 -13.11 -12.58 5.39
N THR A 88 -12.85 -12.95 4.13
CA THR A 88 -11.60 -12.61 3.44
C THR A 88 -11.89 -11.55 2.39
N GLN A 89 -11.15 -10.46 2.42
CA GLN A 89 -11.21 -9.38 1.44
C GLN A 89 -9.88 -9.27 0.69
N ARG A 90 -9.90 -8.78 -0.54
CA ARG A 90 -8.73 -8.38 -1.30
C ARG A 90 -8.53 -6.89 -1.18
N TRP A 91 -7.43 -6.49 -0.58
CA TRP A 91 -7.06 -5.09 -0.48
C TRP A 91 -6.03 -4.74 -1.55
N ARG A 92 -6.30 -3.70 -2.30
CA ARG A 92 -5.42 -3.09 -3.29
C ARG A 92 -4.98 -1.75 -2.75
N LEU A 93 -3.71 -1.64 -2.37
CA LEU A 93 -3.16 -0.47 -1.72
C LEU A 93 -2.19 0.24 -2.66
N LEU A 94 -2.35 1.55 -2.77
CA LEU A 94 -1.44 2.45 -3.49
C LEU A 94 -0.91 3.48 -2.49
N ASN A 95 0.40 3.58 -2.34
CA ASN A 95 1.02 4.71 -1.67
C ASN A 95 1.22 5.86 -2.66
N ALA A 96 0.29 6.79 -2.69
CA ALA A 96 0.33 7.99 -3.52
C ALA A 96 0.92 9.21 -2.76
N SER A 97 1.76 8.97 -1.76
CA SER A 97 2.54 10.03 -1.14
C SER A 97 3.79 10.35 -1.96
N THR A 98 4.26 11.58 -1.89
CA THR A 98 5.43 12.03 -2.66
C THR A 98 6.74 11.49 -2.10
N GLU A 99 6.84 11.28 -0.79
CA GLU A 99 8.11 10.94 -0.14
C GLU A 99 7.99 9.96 1.03
N ARG A 100 6.77 9.68 1.50
CA ARG A 100 6.57 8.94 2.74
C ARG A 100 6.53 7.43 2.52
N TYR A 101 7.43 6.71 3.19
CA TYR A 101 7.30 5.26 3.33
C TYR A 101 6.22 4.93 4.35
N LEU A 102 5.45 3.90 4.08
CA LEU A 102 4.36 3.45 4.92
C LEU A 102 4.60 2.01 5.39
N SER A 103 4.28 1.76 6.65
CA SER A 103 4.44 0.45 7.29
C SER A 103 3.19 0.18 8.12
N PHE A 104 2.26 -0.56 7.57
CA PHE A 104 0.97 -0.80 8.20
C PHE A 104 0.91 -2.16 8.88
N VAL A 105 0.42 -2.14 10.11
CA VAL A 105 0.14 -3.35 10.90
C VAL A 105 -1.29 -3.34 11.41
N LEU A 106 -1.85 -4.52 11.57
CA LEU A 106 -3.06 -4.79 12.34
C LEU A 106 -2.66 -5.48 13.64
N PRO A 107 -3.33 -5.18 14.77
CA PRO A 107 -3.05 -5.87 16.02
C PRO A 107 -3.38 -7.35 15.92
N GLU A 108 -2.77 -8.12 16.79
CA GLU A 108 -3.07 -9.54 16.94
C GLU A 108 -4.56 -9.77 17.20
N GLY A 109 -5.13 -10.81 16.59
CA GLY A 109 -6.58 -11.08 16.65
C GLY A 109 -7.42 -10.30 15.65
N GLY A 110 -6.92 -9.19 15.08
CA GLY A 110 -7.67 -8.37 14.13
C GLY A 110 -7.85 -9.02 12.77
N ALA A 111 -6.75 -9.40 12.14
CA ALA A 111 -6.77 -10.11 10.87
C ALA A 111 -5.44 -10.79 10.55
N GLU A 112 -5.52 -11.82 9.71
CA GLU A 112 -4.38 -12.40 9.02
C GLU A 112 -4.21 -11.77 7.65
N MET A 113 -2.96 -11.66 7.17
CA MET A 113 -2.64 -11.00 5.90
C MET A 113 -1.73 -11.85 5.02
N TRP A 114 -1.98 -11.85 3.72
CA TRP A 114 -1.11 -12.49 2.73
C TRP A 114 -0.89 -11.56 1.54
N GLN A 115 0.36 -11.30 1.22
CA GLN A 115 0.75 -10.58 0.02
C GLN A 115 0.49 -11.45 -1.21
N LEU A 116 -0.13 -10.87 -2.24
CA LEU A 116 -0.45 -11.50 -3.52
C LEU A 116 0.39 -10.94 -4.66
N ALA A 117 0.60 -9.62 -4.66
CA ALA A 117 1.30 -8.91 -5.74
C ALA A 117 1.94 -7.64 -5.22
N THR A 118 2.99 -7.20 -5.89
CA THR A 118 3.63 -5.90 -5.70
C THR A 118 3.87 -5.23 -7.05
N ASP A 119 3.59 -3.94 -7.17
CA ASP A 119 3.80 -3.12 -8.37
C ASP A 119 3.20 -3.71 -9.66
N GLY A 120 2.03 -4.33 -9.55
CA GLY A 120 1.34 -4.99 -10.66
C GLY A 120 1.87 -6.38 -10.99
N ASN A 121 2.87 -6.88 -10.26
CA ASN A 121 3.46 -8.20 -10.46
C ASN A 121 2.97 -9.18 -9.41
N SER A 122 2.28 -10.23 -9.84
CA SER A 122 1.81 -11.29 -8.96
C SER A 122 2.96 -12.14 -8.44
N LEU A 123 2.84 -12.60 -7.20
CA LEU A 123 3.68 -13.67 -6.68
C LEU A 123 3.24 -15.02 -7.26
N ALA A 124 4.12 -16.02 -7.22
CA ALA A 124 3.77 -17.40 -7.61
C ALA A 124 2.83 -18.06 -6.59
N GLN A 125 2.92 -17.66 -5.33
CA GLN A 125 2.10 -18.13 -4.22
C GLN A 125 1.90 -17.01 -3.20
N PRO A 126 0.80 -17.01 -2.42
CA PRO A 126 0.58 -16.04 -1.37
C PRO A 126 1.69 -16.12 -0.30
N ARG A 127 2.15 -14.98 0.15
CA ARG A 127 3.14 -14.88 1.22
C ARG A 127 2.51 -14.30 2.48
N ARG A 128 2.45 -15.06 3.57
CA ARG A 128 1.97 -14.53 4.86
C ARG A 128 2.85 -13.38 5.32
N ILE A 129 2.23 -12.31 5.74
CA ILE A 129 2.90 -11.08 6.21
C ILE A 129 2.25 -10.58 7.50
N SER A 130 3.03 -9.92 8.34
CA SER A 130 2.54 -9.17 9.51
C SER A 130 2.50 -7.66 9.28
N THR A 131 3.17 -7.20 8.23
CA THR A 131 3.33 -5.79 7.91
C THR A 131 3.16 -5.57 6.41
N ILE A 132 2.39 -4.55 6.05
CA ILE A 132 2.28 -4.07 4.67
C ILE A 132 3.26 -2.91 4.51
N TRP A 133 4.29 -3.10 3.69
CA TRP A 133 5.27 -2.07 3.36
C TRP A 133 4.94 -1.42 2.02
N LEU A 134 5.00 -0.09 1.97
CA LEU A 134 4.71 0.69 0.76
C LEU A 134 5.70 1.85 0.66
N ALA A 135 6.63 1.77 -0.27
CA ALA A 135 7.42 2.92 -0.70
C ALA A 135 6.54 3.92 -1.47
N PRO A 136 6.94 5.19 -1.62
CA PRO A 136 6.23 6.12 -2.50
C PRO A 136 6.04 5.54 -3.92
N GLY A 137 4.81 5.59 -4.43
CA GLY A 137 4.43 5.00 -5.72
C GLY A 137 4.25 3.49 -5.73
N GLN A 138 4.61 2.80 -4.66
CA GLN A 138 4.45 1.35 -4.57
C GLN A 138 2.99 0.95 -4.42
N ARG A 139 2.64 -0.16 -5.04
CA ARG A 139 1.32 -0.80 -4.95
C ARG A 139 1.46 -2.19 -4.38
N GLU A 140 0.55 -2.55 -3.51
CA GLU A 140 0.46 -3.88 -2.91
C GLU A 140 -0.95 -4.45 -3.06
N GLU A 141 -1.03 -5.75 -3.31
CA GLU A 141 -2.29 -6.48 -3.23
C GLU A 141 -2.18 -7.54 -2.14
N VAL A 142 -3.14 -7.50 -1.22
CA VAL A 142 -3.11 -8.29 0.01
C VAL A 142 -4.46 -8.95 0.24
N LEU A 143 -4.48 -10.24 0.57
CA LEU A 143 -5.65 -10.85 1.23
C LEU A 143 -5.63 -10.46 2.70
N VAL A 144 -6.77 -10.02 3.19
CA VAL A 144 -7.01 -9.71 4.59
C VAL A 144 -8.19 -10.55 5.06
N ARG A 145 -7.92 -11.45 6.00
CA ARG A 145 -8.94 -12.31 6.62
C ARG A 145 -9.17 -11.88 8.05
N ALA A 146 -10.38 -11.45 8.35
CA ALA A 146 -10.73 -11.11 9.72
C ALA A 146 -10.71 -12.35 10.64
N GLY A 147 -10.32 -12.14 11.89
CA GLY A 147 -10.49 -13.10 12.94
C GLY A 147 -11.98 -13.38 13.24
N SER A 148 -12.23 -14.26 14.21
CA SER A 148 -13.59 -14.56 14.68
C SER A 148 -14.11 -13.53 15.68
N GLU A 149 -13.22 -12.80 16.33
CA GLU A 149 -13.55 -11.79 17.35
C GLU A 149 -14.15 -10.54 16.70
N ARG A 150 -15.33 -10.13 17.20
CA ARG A 150 -15.96 -8.87 16.82
C ARG A 150 -15.32 -7.72 17.56
N GLY A 151 -15.12 -6.61 16.86
CA GLY A 151 -14.48 -5.45 17.47
C GLY A 151 -13.98 -4.43 16.46
N SER A 152 -13.25 -3.47 16.98
CA SER A 152 -12.61 -2.42 16.19
C SER A 152 -11.11 -2.50 16.37
N PHE A 153 -10.41 -2.83 15.30
CA PHE A 153 -8.97 -3.03 15.29
C PHE A 153 -8.30 -1.89 14.52
N PRO A 154 -7.38 -1.14 15.12
CA PRO A 154 -6.73 -0.05 14.42
C PRO A 154 -5.75 -0.58 13.37
N LEU A 155 -5.87 -0.11 12.12
CA LEU A 155 -4.77 -0.18 11.15
C LEU A 155 -3.79 0.92 11.48
N VAL A 156 -2.57 0.57 11.80
CA VAL A 156 -1.58 1.49 12.37
C VAL A 156 -0.38 1.61 11.44
N GLN A 157 0.01 2.85 11.16
CA GLN A 157 1.36 3.17 10.69
C GLN A 157 2.33 2.96 11.85
N GLU A 158 3.26 2.06 11.70
CA GLU A 158 4.32 1.87 12.70
C GLU A 158 5.35 3.00 12.66
N LYS A 159 6.02 3.18 13.79
CA LYS A 159 7.13 4.11 13.88
C LYS A 159 8.23 3.70 12.90
N PHE A 160 8.63 4.63 12.06
CA PHE A 160 9.65 4.39 11.05
C PHE A 160 10.62 5.57 11.00
N ASN A 161 11.91 5.30 10.76
CA ASN A 161 12.93 6.33 10.60
C ASN A 161 13.46 6.31 9.16
N GLN A 162 13.03 7.27 8.40
CA GLN A 162 13.31 7.43 6.98
C GLN A 162 14.54 8.36 6.78
N ARG A 163 15.69 7.99 7.35
CA ARG A 163 16.92 8.76 7.17
C ARG A 163 17.49 8.60 5.75
N PRO A 164 18.19 9.62 5.21
CA PRO A 164 18.63 10.89 5.81
C PRO A 164 17.69 12.09 5.60
N THR A 165 16.44 11.89 5.27
CA THR A 165 15.52 12.99 4.98
C THR A 165 15.30 13.89 6.23
N PRO A 166 15.03 15.20 6.06
CA PRO A 166 14.72 16.10 7.16
C PRO A 166 13.53 15.63 8.02
N TYR A 167 12.69 14.78 7.44
CA TYR A 167 11.46 14.24 8.02
C TYR A 167 11.59 12.80 8.49
N GLY A 168 12.81 12.34 8.75
CA GLY A 168 13.15 10.93 8.97
C GLY A 168 12.35 10.21 10.04
N LYS A 169 11.84 10.90 11.05
CA LYS A 169 11.08 10.28 12.13
C LYS A 169 9.60 10.30 11.81
N GLN A 170 9.04 9.14 11.50
CA GLN A 170 7.60 8.93 11.35
C GLN A 170 7.02 8.38 12.65
N PRO A 171 6.08 9.08 13.31
CA PRO A 171 5.46 8.58 14.53
C PRO A 171 4.51 7.42 14.24
N ARG A 172 4.19 6.66 15.28
CA ARG A 172 3.12 5.67 15.23
C ARG A 172 1.78 6.38 15.21
N VAL A 173 0.94 6.12 14.20
CA VAL A 173 -0.38 6.75 14.07
C VAL A 173 -1.42 5.77 13.56
N LYS A 174 -2.67 5.91 14.03
CA LYS A 174 -3.80 5.18 13.47
C LYS A 174 -4.15 5.75 12.10
N VAL A 175 -4.27 4.87 11.10
CA VAL A 175 -4.56 5.22 9.70
C VAL A 175 -6.02 4.95 9.34
N ALA A 176 -6.54 3.83 9.84
CA ALA A 176 -7.93 3.40 9.62
C ALA A 176 -8.40 2.54 10.79
N THR A 177 -9.66 2.18 10.79
CA THR A 177 -10.22 1.20 11.73
C THR A 177 -10.79 0.03 10.93
N LEU A 178 -10.29 -1.17 11.16
CA LEU A 178 -10.93 -2.40 10.70
C LEU A 178 -12.05 -2.75 11.69
N ARG A 179 -13.30 -2.63 11.25
CA ARG A 179 -14.47 -2.99 12.06
C ARG A 179 -14.93 -4.38 11.70
N VAL A 180 -14.71 -5.33 12.60
CA VAL A 180 -15.18 -6.72 12.47
C VAL A 180 -16.58 -6.83 13.05
N ALA A 181 -17.59 -6.91 12.20
CA ALA A 181 -19.00 -6.90 12.62
C ALA A 181 -19.91 -7.67 11.64
N GLY A 182 -21.12 -7.99 12.10
CA GLY A 182 -22.13 -8.69 11.29
C GLY A 182 -22.07 -10.20 11.43
N ALA A 183 -22.81 -10.92 10.58
CA ALA A 183 -22.86 -12.38 10.63
C ALA A 183 -21.51 -12.98 10.21
N ALA A 184 -21.04 -13.97 10.98
CA ALA A 184 -19.80 -14.68 10.67
C ALA A 184 -19.90 -15.41 9.32
N GLN A 185 -18.79 -15.52 8.66
CA GLN A 185 -18.61 -16.26 7.40
C GLN A 185 -17.60 -17.38 7.59
N THR A 186 -17.78 -18.45 6.84
CA THR A 186 -16.74 -19.48 6.73
C THR A 186 -15.57 -18.89 5.97
N PRO A 187 -14.34 -18.92 6.53
CA PRO A 187 -13.17 -18.38 5.86
C PRO A 187 -12.93 -19.05 4.49
N ALA A 188 -12.78 -18.24 3.44
CA ALA A 188 -12.37 -18.76 2.15
C ALA A 188 -10.94 -19.35 2.25
N PRO A 189 -10.64 -20.48 1.61
CA PRO A 189 -9.29 -21.03 1.61
C PRO A 189 -8.33 -20.05 0.94
N VAL A 190 -7.15 -19.86 1.52
CA VAL A 190 -6.07 -19.13 0.87
C VAL A 190 -5.50 -20.02 -0.23
N PRO A 191 -5.44 -19.53 -1.48
CA PRO A 191 -4.90 -20.36 -2.57
C PRO A 191 -3.44 -20.73 -2.31
N THR A 192 -3.03 -21.90 -2.71
CA THR A 192 -1.63 -22.36 -2.62
C THR A 192 -0.77 -21.90 -3.79
N ARG A 193 -1.42 -21.54 -4.89
CA ARG A 193 -0.80 -21.01 -6.12
C ARG A 193 -1.60 -19.81 -6.61
N LEU A 194 -0.88 -18.85 -7.20
CA LEU A 194 -1.48 -17.67 -7.84
C LEU A 194 -1.39 -17.84 -9.36
N VAL A 195 -0.56 -17.06 -10.01
CA VAL A 195 -0.33 -17.12 -11.45
C VAL A 195 1.04 -17.71 -11.74
N ALA A 196 1.22 -18.28 -12.92
CA ALA A 196 2.53 -18.74 -13.34
C ALA A 196 3.45 -17.52 -13.54
N VAL A 197 4.56 -17.51 -12.82
CA VAL A 197 5.58 -16.46 -12.91
C VAL A 197 6.81 -17.07 -13.56
N ARG A 198 7.28 -16.48 -14.67
CA ARG A 198 8.55 -16.88 -15.28
C ARG A 198 9.70 -16.36 -14.41
N ASP A 199 10.50 -17.26 -13.88
CA ASP A 199 11.75 -16.86 -13.21
C ASP A 199 12.82 -16.58 -14.29
N VAL A 200 13.09 -15.28 -14.48
CA VAL A 200 14.11 -14.80 -15.41
C VAL A 200 15.53 -14.82 -14.81
N ARG A 201 15.66 -15.28 -13.55
CA ARG A 201 16.95 -15.40 -12.84
C ARG A 201 17.45 -16.84 -12.81
N GLY A 202 16.68 -17.77 -13.37
CA GLY A 202 17.05 -19.19 -13.39
C GLY A 202 18.39 -19.45 -14.11
N PRO A 203 19.11 -20.51 -13.71
CA PRO A 203 20.42 -20.84 -14.28
C PRO A 203 20.39 -21.05 -15.80
N ASP A 204 19.24 -21.48 -16.34
CA ASP A 204 19.03 -21.74 -17.75
C ASP A 204 18.63 -20.50 -18.57
N VAL A 205 18.54 -19.33 -17.92
CA VAL A 205 18.21 -18.07 -18.61
C VAL A 205 19.52 -17.37 -19.00
N PRO A 206 19.85 -17.30 -20.31
CA PRO A 206 21.10 -16.69 -20.74
C PRO A 206 21.11 -15.17 -20.42
N ILE A 207 22.21 -14.70 -19.84
CA ILE A 207 22.44 -13.28 -19.62
C ILE A 207 22.91 -12.68 -20.96
N ALA A 208 21.99 -12.01 -21.67
CA ALA A 208 22.30 -11.39 -22.95
C ALA A 208 23.22 -10.17 -22.80
N LYS A 209 23.06 -9.39 -21.72
CA LYS A 209 23.86 -8.18 -21.48
C LYS A 209 23.89 -7.83 -19.99
N ARG A 210 25.03 -7.33 -19.52
CA ARG A 210 25.18 -6.75 -18.19
C ARG A 210 25.27 -5.24 -18.30
N HIS A 211 24.48 -4.55 -17.47
CA HIS A 211 24.54 -3.10 -17.32
C HIS A 211 24.97 -2.77 -15.90
N VAL A 212 25.89 -1.83 -15.77
CA VAL A 212 26.27 -1.26 -14.47
C VAL A 212 25.62 0.13 -14.39
N ILE A 213 24.71 0.30 -13.45
CA ILE A 213 24.05 1.58 -13.19
C ILE A 213 24.65 2.15 -11.91
N ARG A 214 25.19 3.34 -11.98
CA ARG A 214 25.72 4.06 -10.81
C ARG A 214 24.80 5.21 -10.49
N PHE A 215 24.24 5.21 -9.29
CA PHE A 215 23.48 6.33 -8.75
C PHE A 215 24.44 7.25 -8.02
N THR A 216 24.43 8.53 -8.38
CA THR A 216 25.21 9.57 -7.72
C THR A 216 24.25 10.68 -7.29
N GLN A 217 24.46 11.22 -6.11
CA GLN A 217 23.74 12.38 -5.62
C GLN A 217 24.75 13.49 -5.36
N SER A 218 24.62 14.60 -6.08
CA SER A 218 25.35 15.82 -5.74
C SER A 218 24.59 16.53 -4.62
N PRO A 219 25.29 17.07 -3.60
CA PRO A 219 24.64 17.93 -2.63
C PRO A 219 23.95 19.09 -3.35
N PRO A 220 22.78 19.55 -2.87
CA PRO A 220 22.18 20.75 -3.43
C PRO A 220 23.17 21.90 -3.24
N HIS A 221 23.46 22.61 -4.31
CA HIS A 221 24.17 23.89 -4.21
C HIS A 221 23.18 24.88 -3.61
N PHE A 222 23.44 25.30 -2.39
CA PHE A 222 22.72 26.40 -1.71
C PHE A 222 23.37 27.72 -2.12
#